data_a3738d39ddd4e9acf0c13dc82adb59be
#
_entry.id   a3738d39ddd4e9acf0c13dc82adb59be
#
_cell.length_a   1.000
_cell.length_b   1.000
_cell.length_c   1.000
_cell.angle_alpha   90.00
_cell.angle_beta   90.00
_cell.angle_gamma   90.00
#
_symmetry.space_group_name_H-M   'P 1'
#
loop_
_entity.id
_entity.type
_entity.pdbx_description
1 polymer ?
#
loop_
_entity_poly.entity_id
_entity_poly.type
_entity_poly.pdbx_seq_one_letter_code
_entity_poly.pdbx_strand_id
1 'polypeptide(L)'
;MTLSESQERAARIKLLLMDCDGVLTDGRIWVLDEGGDQKTFHTRDGLGIELLHRAGLKSGIISGRTSDAVERRARGLGMSFVRQGCEEKRKAFAETLREADVTNAEVAFIGDDLNDIPLMLQSGLGVAVADAAPEVRERAHYVTNER
;
A
#
# COMPACT_ATOMS: atom_id res chain seq x y z
N MET A 1 20.12 1.96 -1.14
CA MET A 1 19.80 3.23 -0.45
C MET A 1 20.19 3.11 1.02
N THR A 2 20.79 4.14 1.59
CA THR A 2 21.14 4.18 3.03
C THR A 2 19.89 4.49 3.87
N LEU A 3 19.95 4.17 5.18
CA LEU A 3 18.86 4.53 6.12
C LEU A 3 18.60 6.05 6.13
N SER A 4 19.64 6.88 5.98
CA SER A 4 19.48 8.34 5.94
C SER A 4 18.70 8.81 4.70
N GLU A 5 18.98 8.25 3.54
CA GLU A 5 18.24 8.57 2.31
C GLU A 5 16.77 8.16 2.38
N SER A 6 16.47 6.98 2.95
CA SER A 6 15.09 6.54 3.16
C SER A 6 14.35 7.44 4.16
N GLN A 7 15.03 7.90 5.22
CA GLN A 7 14.48 8.82 6.19
C GLN A 7 14.20 10.22 5.59
N GLU A 8 15.11 10.73 4.76
CA GLU A 8 14.91 12.00 4.05
C GLU A 8 13.74 11.95 3.09
N ARG A 9 13.53 10.80 2.39
CA ARG A 9 12.35 10.58 1.55
C ARG A 9 11.10 10.49 2.39
N ALA A 10 11.11 9.70 3.46
CA ALA A 10 9.98 9.53 4.37
C ALA A 10 9.51 10.85 4.98
N ALA A 11 10.40 11.78 5.29
CA ALA A 11 10.07 13.08 5.86
C ALA A 11 9.22 13.97 4.94
N ARG A 12 9.17 13.68 3.63
CA ARG A 12 8.37 14.44 2.65
C ARG A 12 7.00 13.83 2.40
N ILE A 13 6.74 12.62 2.91
CA ILE A 13 5.53 11.87 2.60
C ILE A 13 4.33 12.49 3.33
N LYS A 14 3.24 12.63 2.57
CA LYS A 14 1.93 13.09 3.05
C LYS A 14 0.86 12.01 2.87
N LEU A 15 1.08 11.08 1.94
CA LEU A 15 0.14 10.02 1.60
C LEU A 15 0.87 8.68 1.52
N LEU A 16 0.38 7.68 2.24
CA LEU A 16 0.80 6.29 2.13
C LEU A 16 -0.24 5.51 1.32
N LEU A 17 0.14 5.03 0.17
CA LEU A 17 -0.64 4.09 -0.64
C LEU A 17 -0.01 2.70 -0.56
N MET A 18 -0.82 1.68 -0.66
CA MET A 18 -0.36 0.30 -0.59
C MET A 18 -1.23 -0.65 -1.40
N ASP A 19 -0.65 -1.77 -1.84
CA ASP A 19 -1.44 -2.92 -2.24
C ASP A 19 -2.07 -3.57 -1.01
N CYS A 20 -2.96 -4.52 -1.21
CA CYS A 20 -3.61 -5.24 -0.12
C CYS A 20 -3.06 -6.65 0.05
N ASP A 21 -3.20 -7.50 -0.98
CA ASP A 21 -2.78 -8.90 -0.92
C ASP A 21 -1.25 -8.99 -0.96
N GLY A 22 -0.66 -9.55 0.10
CA GLY A 22 0.79 -9.61 0.27
C GLY A 22 1.42 -8.40 0.98
N VAL A 23 0.64 -7.35 1.26
CA VAL A 23 1.08 -6.16 2.02
C VAL A 23 0.33 -6.06 3.35
N LEU A 24 -1.00 -5.90 3.32
CA LEU A 24 -1.85 -5.91 4.52
C LEU A 24 -2.29 -7.32 4.93
N THR A 25 -2.12 -8.29 4.04
CA THR A 25 -2.33 -9.71 4.27
C THR A 25 -1.05 -10.48 3.97
N ASP A 26 -1.04 -11.78 4.24
CA ASP A 26 0.06 -12.68 3.87
C ASP A 26 0.02 -13.15 2.40
N GLY A 27 -0.88 -12.57 1.58
CA GLY A 27 -1.06 -12.92 0.17
C GLY A 27 -1.91 -14.16 -0.07
N ARG A 28 -2.33 -14.88 0.97
CA ARG A 28 -3.22 -16.05 0.84
C ARG A 28 -4.65 -15.62 0.60
N ILE A 29 -5.33 -16.39 -0.20
CA ILE A 29 -6.73 -16.16 -0.56
C ILE A 29 -7.54 -17.38 -0.13
N TRP A 30 -8.52 -17.16 0.73
CA TRP A 30 -9.51 -18.15 1.11
C TRP A 30 -10.74 -17.97 0.23
N VAL A 31 -10.93 -18.87 -0.74
CA VAL A 31 -12.10 -18.85 -1.62
C VAL A 31 -13.21 -19.64 -0.94
N LEU A 32 -14.37 -19.03 -0.73
CA LEU A 32 -15.51 -19.66 -0.08
C LEU A 32 -16.42 -20.30 -1.14
N ASP A 33 -16.99 -21.47 -0.82
CA ASP A 33 -17.89 -22.20 -1.71
C ASP A 33 -19.15 -21.38 -2.08
N GLU A 34 -19.61 -20.53 -1.15
CA GLU A 34 -20.78 -19.65 -1.34
C GLU A 34 -20.44 -18.36 -2.12
N GLY A 35 -19.19 -18.22 -2.55
CA GLY A 35 -18.67 -17.01 -3.19
C GLY A 35 -18.06 -16.01 -2.20
N GLY A 36 -17.27 -15.07 -2.75
CA GLY A 36 -16.51 -14.14 -1.96
C GLY A 36 -15.16 -14.69 -1.48
N ASP A 37 -14.50 -13.95 -0.63
CA ASP A 37 -13.23 -14.33 -0.03
C ASP A 37 -13.19 -14.00 1.47
N GLN A 38 -12.25 -14.61 2.17
CA GLN A 38 -11.93 -14.31 3.56
C GLN A 38 -10.47 -13.89 3.64
N LYS A 39 -10.20 -12.83 4.38
CA LYS A 39 -8.85 -12.30 4.58
C LYS A 39 -8.51 -12.15 6.05
N THR A 40 -7.24 -12.33 6.34
CA THR A 40 -6.66 -12.15 7.68
C THR A 40 -5.76 -10.92 7.66
N PHE A 41 -6.01 -9.99 8.56
CA PHE A 41 -5.22 -8.77 8.75
C PHE A 41 -4.45 -8.82 10.07
N HIS A 42 -3.33 -8.11 10.10
CA HIS A 42 -2.50 -8.03 11.31
C HIS A 42 -2.84 -6.78 12.13
N THR A 43 -2.96 -6.94 13.44
CA THR A 43 -3.31 -5.82 14.35
C THR A 43 -2.25 -4.73 14.39
N ARG A 44 -0.96 -5.08 14.25
CA ARG A 44 0.14 -4.11 14.24
C ARG A 44 0.08 -3.18 13.03
N ASP A 45 -0.33 -3.66 11.87
CA ASP A 45 -0.53 -2.82 10.69
C ASP A 45 -1.63 -1.80 10.94
N GLY A 46 -2.72 -2.23 11.59
CA GLY A 46 -3.79 -1.32 11.99
C GLY A 46 -3.31 -0.21 12.91
N LEU A 47 -2.52 -0.54 13.92
CA LEU A 47 -1.92 0.45 14.82
C LEU A 47 -0.96 1.39 14.08
N GLY A 48 -0.13 0.85 13.16
CA GLY A 48 0.79 1.65 12.36
C GLY A 48 0.05 2.69 11.50
N ILE A 49 -1.05 2.28 10.85
CA ILE A 49 -1.91 3.18 10.07
C ILE A 49 -2.57 4.25 10.96
N GLU A 50 -3.04 3.86 12.15
CA GLU A 50 -3.61 4.80 13.10
C GLU A 50 -2.60 5.86 13.56
N LEU A 51 -1.37 5.43 13.89
CA LEU A 51 -0.28 6.35 14.26
C LEU A 51 0.08 7.31 13.12
N LEU A 52 0.11 6.79 11.89
CA LEU A 52 0.32 7.59 10.68
C LEU A 52 -0.76 8.68 10.54
N HIS A 53 -2.04 8.33 10.73
CA HIS A 53 -3.14 9.29 10.69
C HIS A 53 -3.06 10.34 11.81
N ARG A 54 -2.67 9.93 13.02
CA ARG A 54 -2.44 10.86 14.14
C ARG A 54 -1.29 11.84 13.86
N ALA A 55 -0.32 11.44 13.04
CA ALA A 55 0.76 12.32 12.57
C ALA A 55 0.31 13.27 11.43
N GLY A 56 -0.95 13.21 11.01
CA GLY A 56 -1.52 14.09 9.98
C GLY A 56 -1.37 13.59 8.55
N LEU A 57 -0.87 12.36 8.35
CA LEU A 57 -0.77 11.76 7.03
C LEU A 57 -2.09 11.05 6.65
N LYS A 58 -2.30 10.85 5.34
CA LYS A 58 -3.41 10.04 4.81
C LYS A 58 -2.91 8.68 4.35
N SER A 59 -3.82 7.72 4.27
CA SER A 59 -3.52 6.42 3.69
C SER A 59 -4.59 5.94 2.73
N GLY A 60 -4.24 4.97 1.88
CA GLY A 60 -5.16 4.35 0.95
C GLY A 60 -4.66 3.02 0.40
N ILE A 61 -5.59 2.29 -0.21
CA ILE A 61 -5.37 1.01 -0.87
C ILE A 61 -5.59 1.16 -2.37
N ILE A 62 -4.71 0.53 -3.17
CA ILE A 62 -4.89 0.33 -4.60
C ILE A 62 -4.69 -1.16 -4.89
N SER A 63 -5.77 -1.88 -5.12
CA SER A 63 -5.78 -3.33 -5.33
C SER A 63 -6.44 -3.72 -6.64
N GLY A 64 -5.90 -4.73 -7.32
CA GLY A 64 -6.52 -5.31 -8.52
C GLY A 64 -7.74 -6.17 -8.20
N ARG A 65 -7.86 -6.68 -6.99
CA ARG A 65 -8.98 -7.50 -6.54
C ARG A 65 -10.04 -6.66 -5.81
N THR A 66 -11.25 -7.18 -5.75
CA THR A 66 -12.35 -6.60 -4.97
C THR A 66 -12.72 -7.55 -3.83
N SER A 67 -12.82 -7.03 -2.62
CA SER A 67 -13.16 -7.79 -1.42
C SER A 67 -13.91 -6.91 -0.43
N ASP A 68 -15.07 -7.39 0.05
CA ASP A 68 -15.84 -6.71 1.10
C ASP A 68 -15.07 -6.67 2.43
N ALA A 69 -14.24 -7.67 2.69
CA ALA A 69 -13.39 -7.70 3.87
C ALA A 69 -12.37 -6.55 3.86
N VAL A 70 -11.77 -6.26 2.71
CA VAL A 70 -10.85 -5.13 2.52
C VAL A 70 -11.57 -3.80 2.72
N GLU A 71 -12.74 -3.63 2.11
CA GLU A 71 -13.55 -2.41 2.26
C GLU A 71 -13.89 -2.13 3.73
N ARG A 72 -14.35 -3.15 4.46
CA ARG A 72 -14.68 -3.03 5.89
C ARG A 72 -13.44 -2.73 6.73
N ARG A 73 -12.30 -3.38 6.44
CA ARG A 73 -11.05 -3.15 7.16
C ARG A 73 -10.53 -1.74 6.94
N ALA A 74 -10.45 -1.29 5.70
CA ALA A 74 -9.98 0.03 5.34
C ALA A 74 -10.85 1.14 5.96
N ARG A 75 -12.17 0.97 5.92
CA ARG A 75 -13.12 1.89 6.55
C ARG A 75 -12.94 1.93 8.06
N GLY A 76 -12.79 0.77 8.71
CA GLY A 76 -12.55 0.67 10.16
C GLY A 76 -11.25 1.32 10.61
N LEU A 77 -10.24 1.37 9.73
CA LEU A 77 -8.97 2.05 9.98
C LEU A 77 -8.98 3.54 9.60
N GLY A 78 -10.08 4.06 9.03
CA GLY A 78 -10.18 5.46 8.60
C GLY A 78 -9.32 5.80 7.39
N MET A 79 -9.01 4.82 6.53
CA MET A 79 -8.24 5.07 5.31
C MET A 79 -9.03 5.99 4.36
N SER A 80 -8.37 6.98 3.78
CA SER A 80 -9.01 8.02 2.96
C SER A 80 -9.36 7.53 1.55
N PHE A 81 -8.62 6.58 1.02
CA PHE A 81 -8.78 6.10 -0.35
C PHE A 81 -8.82 4.57 -0.37
N VAL A 82 -9.86 4.00 -0.98
CA VAL A 82 -10.01 2.57 -1.17
C VAL A 82 -10.34 2.31 -2.64
N ARG A 83 -9.33 1.94 -3.41
CA ARG A 83 -9.45 1.63 -4.84
C ARG A 83 -9.29 0.14 -5.02
N GLN A 84 -10.37 -0.54 -5.31
CA GLN A 84 -10.42 -1.97 -5.56
C GLN A 84 -10.84 -2.27 -7.01
N GLY A 85 -10.56 -3.48 -7.50
CA GLY A 85 -10.89 -3.87 -8.87
C GLY A 85 -10.14 -3.05 -9.93
N CYS A 86 -8.94 -2.55 -9.60
CA CYS A 86 -8.18 -1.71 -10.50
C CYS A 86 -7.45 -2.55 -11.56
N GLU A 87 -8.00 -2.64 -12.77
CA GLU A 87 -7.31 -3.27 -13.91
C GLU A 87 -6.03 -2.50 -14.25
N GLU A 88 -6.08 -1.17 -14.18
CA GLU A 88 -4.94 -0.28 -14.38
C GLU A 88 -4.59 0.46 -13.08
N LYS A 89 -3.74 -0.14 -12.24
CA LYS A 89 -3.30 0.48 -10.97
C LYS A 89 -2.68 1.88 -11.17
N ARG A 90 -1.99 2.13 -12.29
CA ARG A 90 -1.38 3.44 -12.61
C ARG A 90 -2.42 4.55 -12.74
N LYS A 91 -3.57 4.24 -13.34
CA LYS A 91 -4.67 5.20 -13.48
C LYS A 91 -5.26 5.53 -12.10
N ALA A 92 -5.57 4.50 -11.31
CA ALA A 92 -6.07 4.67 -9.95
C ALA A 92 -5.09 5.47 -9.07
N PHE A 93 -3.79 5.22 -9.22
CA PHE A 93 -2.74 5.97 -8.53
C PHE A 93 -2.78 7.46 -8.89
N ALA A 94 -2.76 7.80 -10.19
CA ALA A 94 -2.79 9.19 -10.65
C ALA A 94 -4.07 9.93 -10.21
N GLU A 95 -5.22 9.27 -10.23
CA GLU A 95 -6.49 9.81 -9.76
C GLU A 95 -6.46 10.07 -8.25
N THR A 96 -5.91 9.15 -7.49
CA THR A 96 -5.77 9.28 -6.02
C THR A 96 -4.86 10.45 -5.65
N LEU A 97 -3.74 10.64 -6.34
CA LEU A 97 -2.84 11.77 -6.10
C LEU A 97 -3.55 13.12 -6.35
N ARG A 98 -4.32 13.22 -7.43
CA ARG A 98 -5.10 14.43 -7.73
C ARG A 98 -6.14 14.73 -6.65
N GLU A 99 -6.89 13.71 -6.20
CA GLU A 99 -7.89 13.87 -5.15
C GLU A 99 -7.26 14.23 -3.80
N ALA A 100 -6.08 13.67 -3.51
CA ALA A 100 -5.34 13.95 -2.28
C ALA A 100 -4.62 15.30 -2.29
N ASP A 101 -4.51 15.94 -3.45
CA ASP A 101 -3.73 17.16 -3.69
C ASP A 101 -2.26 17.01 -3.26
N VAL A 102 -1.64 15.92 -3.73
CA VAL A 102 -0.22 15.61 -3.47
C VAL A 102 0.53 15.31 -4.77
N THR A 103 1.82 15.56 -4.75
CA THR A 103 2.73 15.23 -5.85
C THR A 103 3.28 13.80 -5.69
N ASN A 104 3.84 13.25 -6.76
CA ASN A 104 4.52 11.94 -6.72
C ASN A 104 5.61 11.88 -5.63
N ALA A 105 6.34 12.98 -5.41
CA ALA A 105 7.41 13.05 -4.40
C ALA A 105 6.91 12.97 -2.95
N GLU A 106 5.62 13.24 -2.73
CA GLU A 106 4.98 13.25 -1.42
C GLU A 106 4.21 11.96 -1.10
N VAL A 107 4.33 10.95 -1.97
CA VAL A 107 3.67 9.65 -1.81
C VAL A 107 4.68 8.55 -1.52
N ALA A 108 4.37 7.72 -0.53
CA ALA A 108 4.97 6.39 -0.39
C ALA A 108 4.02 5.34 -0.97
N PHE A 109 4.57 4.35 -1.67
CA PHE A 109 3.83 3.19 -2.13
C PHE A 109 4.49 1.90 -1.63
N ILE A 110 3.69 1.04 -0.98
CA ILE A 110 4.13 -0.29 -0.54
C ILE A 110 3.53 -1.35 -1.45
N GLY A 111 4.38 -2.22 -1.99
CA GLY A 111 3.97 -3.31 -2.85
C GLY A 111 4.74 -4.60 -2.60
N ASP A 112 4.27 -5.69 -3.19
CA ASP A 112 4.86 -7.03 -3.07
C ASP A 112 5.08 -7.73 -4.43
N ASP A 113 4.35 -7.35 -5.47
CA ASP A 113 4.36 -8.06 -6.74
C ASP A 113 4.66 -7.13 -7.95
N LEU A 114 4.87 -7.74 -9.10
CA LEU A 114 5.35 -7.08 -10.32
C LEU A 114 4.46 -5.92 -10.78
N ASN A 115 3.15 -6.03 -10.57
CA ASN A 115 2.19 -4.99 -10.95
C ASN A 115 2.26 -3.73 -10.07
N ASP A 116 3.00 -3.78 -8.95
CA ASP A 116 3.24 -2.64 -8.05
C ASP A 116 4.47 -1.82 -8.46
N ILE A 117 5.39 -2.42 -9.20
CA ILE A 117 6.64 -1.77 -9.61
C ILE A 117 6.40 -0.39 -10.25
N PRO A 118 5.47 -0.23 -11.20
CA PRO A 118 5.25 1.07 -11.84
C PRO A 118 4.81 2.17 -10.86
N LEU A 119 4.07 1.81 -9.80
CA LEU A 119 3.62 2.75 -8.79
C LEU A 119 4.77 3.10 -7.83
N MET A 120 5.52 2.09 -7.42
CA MET A 120 6.71 2.28 -6.57
C MET A 120 7.75 3.20 -7.20
N LEU A 121 8.02 3.01 -8.50
CA LEU A 121 9.00 3.84 -9.25
C LEU A 121 8.53 5.28 -9.45
N GLN A 122 7.21 5.52 -9.47
CA GLN A 122 6.64 6.86 -9.57
C GLN A 122 6.56 7.58 -8.22
N SER A 123 6.63 6.86 -7.12
CA SER A 123 6.48 7.39 -5.76
C SER A 123 7.78 8.00 -5.24
N GLY A 124 7.67 9.01 -4.39
CA GLY A 124 8.80 9.58 -3.66
C GLY A 124 9.53 8.56 -2.79
N LEU A 125 8.78 7.57 -2.28
CA LEU A 125 9.31 6.44 -1.52
C LEU A 125 8.60 5.15 -1.96
N GLY A 126 9.26 4.33 -2.78
CA GLY A 126 8.80 2.97 -3.10
C GLY A 126 9.32 1.98 -2.06
N VAL A 127 8.42 1.22 -1.48
CA VAL A 127 8.70 0.25 -0.40
C VAL A 127 8.28 -1.14 -0.85
N ALA A 128 9.13 -2.13 -0.64
CA ALA A 128 8.80 -3.54 -0.79
C ALA A 128 8.68 -4.21 0.59
N VAL A 129 7.70 -5.09 0.76
CA VAL A 129 7.67 -5.96 1.95
C VAL A 129 8.79 -7.00 1.87
N ALA A 130 9.21 -7.55 3.02
CA ALA A 130 10.38 -8.44 3.13
C ALA A 130 10.28 -9.68 2.23
N ASP A 131 9.10 -10.23 2.03
CA ASP A 131 8.81 -11.40 1.21
C ASP A 131 8.23 -11.07 -0.18
N ALA A 132 8.34 -9.81 -0.62
CA ALA A 132 7.99 -9.40 -1.98
C ALA A 132 8.80 -10.15 -3.04
N ALA A 133 8.27 -10.20 -4.27
CA ALA A 133 9.00 -10.76 -5.41
C ALA A 133 10.41 -10.14 -5.54
N PRO A 134 11.43 -10.93 -5.90
CA PRO A 134 12.81 -10.43 -5.99
C PRO A 134 12.94 -9.17 -6.82
N GLU A 135 12.25 -9.09 -7.95
CA GLU A 135 12.28 -7.95 -8.86
C GLU A 135 11.69 -6.69 -8.23
N VAL A 136 10.75 -6.83 -7.31
CA VAL A 136 10.13 -5.72 -6.56
C VAL A 136 11.12 -5.20 -5.52
N ARG A 137 11.76 -6.11 -4.76
CA ARG A 137 12.76 -5.74 -3.76
C ARG A 137 13.99 -5.05 -4.36
N GLU A 138 14.43 -5.49 -5.54
CA GLU A 138 15.56 -4.87 -6.25
C GLU A 138 15.28 -3.43 -6.68
N ARG A 139 14.01 -3.07 -6.90
CA ARG A 139 13.59 -1.74 -7.38
C ARG A 139 13.07 -0.82 -6.28
N ALA A 140 12.91 -1.36 -5.08
CA ALA A 140 12.42 -0.59 -3.94
C ALA A 140 13.50 0.39 -3.41
N HIS A 141 13.05 1.54 -2.94
CA HIS A 141 13.91 2.44 -2.16
C HIS A 141 14.17 1.89 -0.76
N TYR A 142 13.26 1.12 -0.23
CA TYR A 142 13.36 0.49 1.08
C TYR A 142 12.67 -0.88 1.06
N VAL A 143 13.27 -1.85 1.72
CA VAL A 143 12.66 -3.18 1.94
C VAL A 143 12.42 -3.33 3.44
N THR A 144 11.20 -3.70 3.83
CA THR A 144 10.85 -3.89 5.25
C THR A 144 11.57 -5.10 5.84
N ASN A 145 11.75 -5.14 7.15
CA ASN A 145 12.29 -6.31 7.85
C ASN A 145 11.24 -7.41 8.04
N GLU A 146 9.97 -7.01 8.06
CA GLU A 146 8.81 -7.88 8.22
C GLU A 146 7.93 -7.78 6.96
N ARG A 147 7.12 -8.82 6.75
CA ARG A 147 6.10 -8.81 5.70
C ARG A 147 4.84 -8.11 6.19
#